data_c074bdb6bc8cf2c70ea31edd7f021822
#
_entry.id   c074bdb6bc8cf2c70ea31edd7f021822
#
_cell.length_a   1.000
_cell.length_b   1.000
_cell.length_c   1.000
_cell.angle_alpha   90.00
_cell.angle_beta   90.00
_cell.angle_gamma   90.00
#
_symmetry.space_group_name_H-M   'P 1'
#
loop_
_entity.id
_entity.type
_entity.pdbx_description
1 polymer ?
#
loop_
_entity_poly.entity_id
_entity_poly.type
_entity_poly.pdbx_seq_one_letter_code
_entity_poly.pdbx_strand_id
1 'polypeptide(L)'
;MYDIVFISYKESNADRNWNLLKSRYPSAKRINGVKGIQQAHIKAAKKCFTKMFWVVDADAELLDNFNFNYEVDEYNLETVHVWRSQNPVNDLVYGYGGVKLLPTRLTKKMDTSKPDMTTSISSNFKVINQVSNITAFNTDSFNSWKSGFRECAKLASRIIDRQNNTETIERLDTWCNKGTNRPFGLECIAGAKAGKKFGEKNKNNPKELAKINDFDWLLESFYAECKRN
;
A
#
# COMPACT_ATOMS: atom_id res chain seq x y z
N MET A 1 1.21 16.04 -18.30
CA MET A 1 1.30 14.70 -17.65
C MET A 1 2.29 14.80 -16.49
N TYR A 2 1.97 14.24 -15.33
CA TYR A 2 2.88 14.19 -14.17
C TYR A 2 3.93 13.09 -14.33
N ASP A 3 5.06 13.22 -13.63
CA ASP A 3 6.09 12.17 -13.55
C ASP A 3 5.48 10.86 -13.01
N ILE A 4 5.91 9.72 -13.54
CA ILE A 4 5.48 8.39 -13.09
C ILE A 4 6.68 7.67 -12.49
N VAL A 5 6.53 7.16 -11.26
CA VAL A 5 7.57 6.41 -10.56
C VAL A 5 7.03 5.06 -10.09
N PHE A 6 7.69 4.00 -10.50
CA PHE A 6 7.46 2.65 -10.02
C PHE A 6 8.37 2.36 -8.82
N ILE A 7 7.81 1.90 -7.71
CA ILE A 7 8.57 1.57 -6.49
C ILE A 7 8.55 0.07 -6.27
N SER A 8 9.75 -0.53 -6.17
CA SER A 8 9.92 -1.97 -5.93
C SER A 8 10.99 -2.24 -4.87
N TYR A 9 10.84 -3.37 -4.18
CA TYR A 9 11.81 -3.84 -3.19
C TYR A 9 12.19 -5.30 -3.42
N LYS A 10 11.34 -6.25 -3.07
CA LYS A 10 11.58 -7.70 -3.18
C LYS A 10 10.34 -8.45 -3.73
N GLU A 11 9.41 -7.74 -4.35
CA GLU A 11 8.20 -8.35 -4.93
C GLU A 11 8.60 -9.23 -6.13
N SER A 12 8.14 -10.46 -6.16
CA SER A 12 8.48 -11.45 -7.21
C SER A 12 7.95 -11.07 -8.59
N ASN A 13 6.86 -10.30 -8.64
CA ASN A 13 6.24 -9.78 -9.87
C ASN A 13 6.76 -8.41 -10.32
N ALA A 14 7.71 -7.81 -9.57
CA ALA A 14 8.18 -6.45 -9.79
C ALA A 14 8.74 -6.21 -11.19
N ASP A 15 9.58 -7.09 -11.71
CA ASP A 15 10.21 -6.90 -13.01
C ASP A 15 9.22 -7.04 -14.17
N ARG A 16 8.30 -7.99 -14.08
CA ARG A 16 7.20 -8.13 -15.03
C ARG A 16 6.35 -6.86 -15.08
N ASN A 17 5.88 -6.39 -13.93
CA ASN A 17 5.02 -5.21 -13.82
C ASN A 17 5.75 -3.93 -14.24
N TRP A 18 7.05 -3.81 -13.92
CA TRP A 18 7.88 -2.72 -14.42
C TRP A 18 7.98 -2.70 -15.94
N ASN A 19 8.26 -3.84 -16.57
CA ASN A 19 8.39 -3.93 -18.02
C ASN A 19 7.08 -3.57 -18.74
N LEU A 20 5.92 -4.00 -18.19
CA LEU A 20 4.60 -3.63 -18.71
C LEU A 20 4.35 -2.12 -18.56
N LEU A 21 4.65 -1.54 -17.41
CA LEU A 21 4.51 -0.09 -17.21
C LEU A 21 5.44 0.69 -18.15
N LYS A 22 6.70 0.27 -18.26
CA LYS A 22 7.72 0.96 -19.05
C LYS A 22 7.43 0.92 -20.55
N SER A 23 6.84 -0.18 -21.05
CA SER A 23 6.44 -0.29 -22.45
C SER A 23 5.30 0.67 -22.80
N ARG A 24 4.34 0.88 -21.87
CA ARG A 24 3.21 1.81 -22.06
C ARG A 24 3.61 3.28 -21.81
N TYR A 25 4.56 3.51 -20.89
CA TYR A 25 5.01 4.84 -20.45
C TYR A 25 6.54 4.91 -20.41
N PRO A 26 7.20 5.15 -21.55
CA PRO A 26 8.66 5.13 -21.67
C PRO A 26 9.39 6.14 -20.78
N SER A 27 8.75 7.23 -20.34
CA SER A 27 9.30 8.21 -19.41
C SER A 27 9.25 7.78 -17.94
N ALA A 28 8.55 6.70 -17.60
CA ALA A 28 8.46 6.20 -16.24
C ALA A 28 9.85 5.89 -15.66
N LYS A 29 10.02 6.19 -14.37
CA LYS A 29 11.25 5.99 -13.61
C LYS A 29 11.05 4.86 -12.61
N ARG A 30 12.11 4.12 -12.26
CA ARG A 30 12.05 3.08 -11.22
C ARG A 30 12.92 3.46 -10.01
N ILE A 31 12.38 3.25 -8.83
CA ILE A 31 13.09 3.22 -7.55
C ILE A 31 13.06 1.77 -7.07
N ASN A 32 14.24 1.15 -6.95
CA ASN A 32 14.36 -0.26 -6.57
C ASN A 32 15.28 -0.43 -5.36
N GLY A 33 14.96 -1.37 -4.48
CA GLY A 33 15.82 -1.85 -3.39
C GLY A 33 16.03 -0.85 -2.25
N VAL A 34 15.17 0.16 -2.10
CA VAL A 34 15.26 1.12 -0.99
C VAL A 34 14.55 0.55 0.23
N LYS A 35 15.30 0.30 1.30
CA LYS A 35 14.72 -0.16 2.58
C LYS A 35 13.88 0.95 3.22
N GLY A 36 12.64 0.63 3.58
CA GLY A 36 11.69 1.53 4.20
C GLY A 36 10.79 2.27 3.20
N ILE A 37 9.47 2.13 3.40
CA ILE A 37 8.44 2.67 2.49
C ILE A 37 8.55 4.19 2.34
N GLN A 38 8.77 4.91 3.45
CA GLN A 38 8.90 6.37 3.44
C GLN A 38 10.16 6.81 2.69
N GLN A 39 11.30 6.15 2.91
CA GLN A 39 12.55 6.47 2.23
C GLN A 39 12.46 6.20 0.71
N ALA A 40 11.77 5.15 0.32
CA ALA A 40 11.51 4.87 -1.10
C ALA A 40 10.68 5.98 -1.76
N HIS A 41 9.62 6.46 -1.09
CA HIS A 41 8.79 7.57 -1.59
C HIS A 41 9.52 8.91 -1.61
N ILE A 42 10.33 9.23 -0.59
CA ILE A 42 11.19 10.43 -0.59
C ILE A 42 12.17 10.38 -1.77
N LYS A 43 12.81 9.23 -2.01
CA LYS A 43 13.73 9.06 -3.14
C LYS A 43 13.01 9.17 -4.47
N ALA A 44 11.78 8.65 -4.58
CA ALA A 44 10.93 8.82 -5.76
C ALA A 44 10.63 10.30 -6.03
N ALA A 45 10.14 11.02 -5.02
CA ALA A 45 9.84 12.44 -5.13
C ALA A 45 11.05 13.28 -5.53
N LYS A 46 12.27 12.96 -5.03
CA LYS A 46 13.51 13.65 -5.41
C LYS A 46 13.86 13.50 -6.89
N LYS A 47 13.39 12.44 -7.57
CA LYS A 47 13.57 12.25 -9.02
C LYS A 47 12.50 12.91 -9.88
N CYS A 48 11.49 13.53 -9.28
CA CYS A 48 10.38 14.15 -9.96
C CYS A 48 10.52 15.67 -10.07
N PHE A 49 10.07 16.20 -11.22
CA PHE A 49 10.10 17.63 -11.55
C PHE A 49 8.72 18.27 -11.57
N THR A 50 7.65 17.47 -11.70
CA THR A 50 6.27 17.95 -11.71
C THR A 50 5.75 18.23 -10.30
N LYS A 51 4.74 19.10 -10.16
CA LYS A 51 4.14 19.49 -8.86
C LYS A 51 3.56 18.30 -8.11
N MET A 52 2.96 17.38 -8.86
CA MET A 52 2.47 16.07 -8.40
C MET A 52 3.23 14.99 -9.14
N PHE A 53 3.29 13.78 -8.60
CA PHE A 53 3.86 12.63 -9.31
C PHE A 53 3.11 11.34 -8.97
N TRP A 54 3.00 10.48 -9.95
CA TRP A 54 2.41 9.16 -9.80
C TRP A 54 3.38 8.20 -9.15
N VAL A 55 2.86 7.39 -8.22
CA VAL A 55 3.53 6.22 -7.68
C VAL A 55 2.73 4.99 -8.04
N VAL A 56 3.42 3.98 -8.56
CA VAL A 56 2.91 2.64 -8.83
C VAL A 56 3.71 1.68 -7.98
N ASP A 57 3.05 0.94 -7.08
CA ASP A 57 3.68 -0.08 -6.26
C ASP A 57 3.97 -1.33 -7.11
N ALA A 58 5.02 -2.07 -6.77
CA ALA A 58 5.51 -3.17 -7.60
C ALA A 58 4.52 -4.34 -7.76
N ASP A 59 3.66 -4.54 -6.78
CA ASP A 59 2.59 -5.55 -6.79
C ASP A 59 1.28 -5.07 -7.45
N ALA A 60 1.24 -3.82 -7.97
CA ALA A 60 0.10 -3.28 -8.67
C ALA A 60 0.08 -3.73 -10.14
N GLU A 61 -0.78 -4.68 -10.47
CA GLU A 61 -1.09 -5.07 -11.85
C GLU A 61 -2.13 -4.09 -12.42
N LEU A 62 -1.65 -3.12 -13.22
CA LEU A 62 -2.50 -2.08 -13.80
C LEU A 62 -3.56 -2.67 -14.73
N LEU A 63 -4.79 -2.20 -14.61
CA LEU A 63 -5.86 -2.55 -15.54
C LEU A 63 -5.59 -1.91 -16.92
N ASP A 64 -6.02 -2.59 -17.98
CA ASP A 64 -5.78 -2.12 -19.36
C ASP A 64 -6.45 -0.79 -19.68
N ASN A 65 -7.60 -0.53 -19.06
CA ASN A 65 -8.36 0.71 -19.22
C ASN A 65 -7.90 1.83 -18.30
N PHE A 66 -6.90 1.61 -17.42
CA PHE A 66 -6.33 2.64 -16.56
C PHE A 66 -5.28 3.47 -17.32
N ASN A 67 -5.32 4.79 -17.12
CA ASN A 67 -4.33 5.72 -17.64
C ASN A 67 -3.98 6.80 -16.58
N PHE A 68 -2.89 7.52 -16.80
CA PHE A 68 -2.37 8.55 -15.89
C PHE A 68 -2.78 9.99 -16.30
N ASN A 69 -3.97 10.15 -16.92
CA ASN A 69 -4.44 11.45 -17.44
C ASN A 69 -5.22 12.29 -16.41
N TYR A 70 -5.11 11.97 -15.13
CA TYR A 70 -5.78 12.73 -14.08
C TYR A 70 -5.07 14.06 -13.83
N GLU A 71 -5.83 15.17 -13.84
CA GLU A 71 -5.33 16.50 -13.53
C GLU A 71 -5.84 16.92 -12.15
N VAL A 72 -4.95 17.55 -11.38
CA VAL A 72 -5.25 18.07 -10.05
C VAL A 72 -5.39 19.58 -10.17
N ASP A 73 -6.52 20.10 -9.69
CA ASP A 73 -6.74 21.54 -9.59
C ASP A 73 -5.78 22.20 -8.58
N GLU A 74 -5.57 23.51 -8.69
CA GLU A 74 -4.58 24.23 -7.89
C GLU A 74 -4.84 24.18 -6.37
N TYR A 75 -6.11 24.03 -5.95
CA TYR A 75 -6.49 23.96 -4.55
C TYR A 75 -6.20 22.58 -3.93
N ASN A 76 -6.02 21.56 -4.75
CA ASN A 76 -5.78 20.17 -4.34
C ASN A 76 -4.34 19.70 -4.51
N LEU A 77 -3.38 20.58 -4.83
CA LEU A 77 -1.97 20.24 -5.02
C LEU A 77 -1.25 19.74 -3.75
N GLU A 78 -1.86 19.87 -2.58
CA GLU A 78 -1.34 19.34 -1.31
C GLU A 78 -2.14 18.09 -0.85
N THR A 79 -3.03 17.58 -1.68
CA THR A 79 -3.87 16.42 -1.40
C THR A 79 -3.21 15.15 -1.91
N VAL A 80 -3.16 14.11 -1.08
CA VAL A 80 -2.80 12.75 -1.48
C VAL A 80 -4.02 12.13 -2.18
N HIS A 81 -3.87 11.74 -3.45
CA HIS A 81 -4.91 11.06 -4.19
C HIS A 81 -4.57 9.57 -4.30
N VAL A 82 -5.53 8.70 -3.99
CA VAL A 82 -5.35 7.25 -4.01
C VAL A 82 -6.46 6.63 -4.85
N TRP A 83 -6.10 5.78 -5.79
CA TRP A 83 -7.04 5.02 -6.58
C TRP A 83 -7.47 3.76 -5.87
N ARG A 84 -8.70 3.32 -6.14
CA ARG A 84 -9.16 2.02 -5.70
C ARG A 84 -8.36 0.92 -6.37
N SER A 85 -8.08 -0.13 -5.63
CA SER A 85 -7.54 -1.38 -6.14
C SER A 85 -8.39 -2.57 -5.73
N GLN A 86 -8.33 -3.62 -6.51
CA GLN A 86 -8.98 -4.89 -6.20
C GLN A 86 -8.00 -5.79 -5.44
N ASN A 87 -8.50 -6.40 -4.37
CA ASN A 87 -7.78 -7.41 -3.62
C ASN A 87 -7.96 -8.78 -4.29
N PRO A 88 -6.88 -9.49 -4.66
CA PRO A 88 -6.95 -10.76 -5.38
C PRO A 88 -7.44 -11.94 -4.51
N VAL A 89 -7.43 -11.78 -3.18
CA VAL A 89 -7.79 -12.85 -2.24
C VAL A 89 -9.27 -12.79 -1.82
N ASN A 90 -9.78 -11.59 -1.51
CA ASN A 90 -11.11 -11.44 -0.92
C ASN A 90 -12.05 -10.52 -1.71
N ASP A 91 -11.63 -10.09 -2.90
CA ASP A 91 -12.37 -9.26 -3.85
C ASP A 91 -12.77 -7.86 -3.33
N LEU A 92 -12.25 -7.43 -2.18
CA LEU A 92 -12.47 -6.07 -1.69
C LEU A 92 -11.94 -5.04 -2.70
N VAL A 93 -12.73 -4.00 -2.92
CA VAL A 93 -12.37 -2.86 -3.78
C VAL A 93 -12.44 -1.58 -2.96
N TYR A 94 -11.28 -0.99 -2.66
CA TYR A 94 -11.17 0.30 -1.94
C TYR A 94 -9.83 0.99 -2.22
N GLY A 95 -9.57 2.13 -1.62
CA GLY A 95 -8.32 2.87 -1.74
C GLY A 95 -7.15 2.10 -1.11
N TYR A 96 -6.61 1.13 -1.83
CA TYR A 96 -5.58 0.19 -1.36
C TYR A 96 -4.16 0.74 -1.44
N GLY A 97 -3.96 1.78 -2.26
CA GLY A 97 -2.68 2.47 -2.37
C GLY A 97 -1.71 1.90 -3.40
N GLY A 98 -2.09 0.94 -4.23
CA GLY A 98 -1.25 0.42 -5.32
C GLY A 98 -0.91 1.48 -6.38
N VAL A 99 -1.84 2.41 -6.64
CA VAL A 99 -1.62 3.59 -7.48
C VAL A 99 -2.00 4.86 -6.72
N LYS A 100 -1.09 5.81 -6.67
CA LYS A 100 -1.22 7.07 -5.93
C LYS A 100 -0.71 8.24 -6.76
N LEU A 101 -1.31 9.42 -6.56
CA LEU A 101 -0.78 10.69 -7.08
C LEU A 101 -0.45 11.57 -5.88
N LEU A 102 0.81 11.90 -5.71
CA LEU A 102 1.36 12.47 -4.49
C LEU A 102 1.91 13.88 -4.72
N PRO A 103 1.73 14.81 -3.75
CA PRO A 103 2.38 16.13 -3.77
C PRO A 103 3.90 16.00 -3.69
N THR A 104 4.61 16.37 -4.75
CA THR A 104 6.07 16.18 -4.84
C THR A 104 6.80 16.91 -3.71
N ARG A 105 6.42 18.17 -3.43
CA ARG A 105 7.04 18.99 -2.38
C ARG A 105 6.83 18.39 -0.99
N LEU A 106 5.63 17.99 -0.66
CA LEU A 106 5.30 17.42 0.65
C LEU A 106 5.92 16.03 0.83
N THR A 107 5.93 15.21 -0.22
CA THR A 107 6.55 13.89 -0.18
C THR A 107 8.07 13.97 0.07
N LYS A 108 8.76 14.96 -0.51
CA LYS A 108 10.19 15.22 -0.21
C LYS A 108 10.46 15.51 1.27
N LYS A 109 9.47 16.06 1.99
CA LYS A 109 9.58 16.54 3.38
C LYS A 109 8.65 15.77 4.34
N MET A 110 8.18 14.57 3.94
CA MET A 110 7.23 13.83 4.78
C MET A 110 7.77 13.55 6.19
N ASP A 111 6.86 13.49 7.15
CA ASP A 111 7.17 13.16 8.54
C ASP A 111 7.35 11.63 8.70
N THR A 112 8.60 11.20 8.78
CA THR A 112 8.94 9.78 8.88
C THR A 112 8.69 9.17 10.26
N SER A 113 8.25 9.95 11.24
CA SER A 113 7.86 9.43 12.57
C SER A 113 6.48 8.78 12.58
N LYS A 114 5.64 9.10 11.59
CA LYS A 114 4.29 8.53 11.47
C LYS A 114 4.32 7.13 10.87
N PRO A 115 3.54 6.19 11.40
CA PRO A 115 3.53 4.79 10.91
C PRO A 115 2.90 4.63 9.52
N ASP A 116 1.92 5.45 9.15
CA ASP A 116 1.30 5.41 7.84
C ASP A 116 1.97 6.40 6.87
N MET A 117 2.34 5.90 5.69
CA MET A 117 3.08 6.67 4.69
C MET A 117 2.24 7.83 4.12
N THR A 118 0.97 7.62 3.85
CA THR A 118 0.11 8.65 3.23
C THR A 118 -0.16 9.80 4.18
N THR A 119 -0.46 9.52 5.44
CA THR A 119 -0.65 10.54 6.49
C THR A 119 0.65 11.24 6.87
N SER A 120 1.81 10.63 6.58
CA SER A 120 3.13 11.26 6.72
C SER A 120 3.35 12.39 5.70
N ILE A 121 2.66 12.34 4.55
CA ILE A 121 2.77 13.34 3.49
C ILE A 121 1.82 14.51 3.74
N SER A 122 0.54 14.23 3.95
CA SER A 122 -0.51 15.24 4.11
C SER A 122 -1.70 14.67 4.87
N SER A 123 -2.40 15.53 5.61
CA SER A 123 -3.72 15.23 6.19
C SER A 123 -4.84 15.33 5.15
N ASN A 124 -4.58 15.97 4.00
CA ASN A 124 -5.54 16.07 2.91
C ASN A 124 -5.47 14.81 2.06
N PHE A 125 -6.59 14.09 2.00
CA PHE A 125 -6.66 12.78 1.36
C PHE A 125 -7.93 12.66 0.53
N LYS A 126 -7.80 12.11 -0.69
CA LYS A 126 -8.92 11.87 -1.60
C LYS A 126 -8.83 10.48 -2.23
N VAL A 127 -9.87 9.68 -2.04
CA VAL A 127 -10.03 8.43 -2.78
C VAL A 127 -10.71 8.72 -4.11
N ILE A 128 -10.09 8.27 -5.21
CA ILE A 128 -10.66 8.38 -6.54
C ILE A 128 -11.49 7.12 -6.82
N ASN A 129 -12.75 7.34 -7.21
CA ASN A 129 -13.71 6.26 -7.46
C ASN A 129 -13.49 5.59 -8.83
N GLN A 130 -12.25 5.12 -9.05
CA GLN A 130 -11.84 4.34 -10.22
C GLN A 130 -10.93 3.23 -9.75
N VAL A 131 -11.13 2.01 -10.22
CA VAL A 131 -10.21 0.90 -9.98
C VAL A 131 -9.05 1.03 -10.95
N SER A 132 -7.83 1.11 -10.42
CA SER A 132 -6.60 1.29 -11.21
C SER A 132 -5.86 -0.02 -11.45
N ASN A 133 -5.94 -0.95 -10.49
CA ASN A 133 -5.11 -2.15 -10.48
C ASN A 133 -5.70 -3.27 -9.62
N ILE A 134 -5.17 -4.47 -9.82
CA ILE A 134 -5.22 -5.54 -8.84
C ILE A 134 -3.92 -5.47 -8.03
N THR A 135 -4.01 -5.49 -6.71
CA THR A 135 -2.81 -5.51 -5.86
C THR A 135 -2.38 -6.96 -5.65
N ALA A 136 -1.54 -7.47 -6.55
CA ALA A 136 -1.14 -8.88 -6.64
C ALA A 136 -0.06 -9.24 -5.60
N PHE A 137 -0.40 -9.17 -4.33
CA PHE A 137 0.51 -9.47 -3.21
C PHE A 137 0.59 -10.97 -2.87
N ASN A 138 -0.36 -11.77 -3.33
CA ASN A 138 -0.48 -13.19 -3.00
C ASN A 138 0.42 -14.08 -3.86
N THR A 139 1.71 -13.73 -3.91
CA THR A 139 2.73 -14.41 -4.72
C THR A 139 3.40 -15.59 -4.00
N ASP A 140 3.34 -15.59 -2.66
CA ASP A 140 3.84 -16.64 -1.77
C ASP A 140 3.20 -16.51 -0.39
N SER A 141 3.46 -17.48 0.49
CA SER A 141 2.89 -17.53 1.85
C SER A 141 3.24 -16.30 2.68
N PHE A 142 4.50 -15.85 2.67
CA PHE A 142 4.94 -14.70 3.46
C PHE A 142 4.33 -13.39 2.94
N ASN A 143 4.38 -13.14 1.63
CA ASN A 143 3.85 -11.90 1.06
C ASN A 143 2.33 -11.79 1.27
N SER A 144 1.62 -12.92 1.18
CA SER A 144 0.18 -12.99 1.44
C SER A 144 -0.14 -12.72 2.92
N TRP A 145 0.54 -13.39 3.83
CA TRP A 145 0.43 -13.18 5.28
C TRP A 145 0.77 -11.74 5.66
N LYS A 146 1.89 -11.23 5.19
CA LYS A 146 2.35 -9.86 5.43
C LYS A 146 1.32 -8.81 5.02
N SER A 147 0.67 -8.99 3.87
CA SER A 147 -0.33 -8.04 3.36
C SER A 147 -1.58 -8.04 4.25
N GLY A 148 -2.09 -9.22 4.63
CA GLY A 148 -3.19 -9.34 5.57
C GLY A 148 -2.86 -8.72 6.94
N PHE A 149 -1.67 -9.03 7.48
CA PHE A 149 -1.21 -8.50 8.75
C PHE A 149 -1.15 -6.97 8.75
N ARG A 150 -0.45 -6.38 7.77
CA ARG A 150 -0.25 -4.93 7.71
C ARG A 150 -1.55 -4.17 7.54
N GLU A 151 -2.42 -4.63 6.67
CA GLU A 151 -3.69 -3.95 6.43
C GLU A 151 -4.60 -4.04 7.66
N CYS A 152 -4.76 -5.22 8.25
CA CYS A 152 -5.61 -5.39 9.43
C CYS A 152 -5.04 -4.72 10.68
N ALA A 153 -3.71 -4.63 10.82
CA ALA A 153 -3.10 -3.84 11.89
C ALA A 153 -3.43 -2.35 11.78
N LYS A 154 -3.38 -1.77 10.56
CA LYS A 154 -3.78 -0.38 10.32
C LYS A 154 -5.26 -0.15 10.59
N LEU A 155 -6.13 -1.02 10.06
CA LEU A 155 -7.58 -0.91 10.25
C LEU A 155 -7.95 -1.00 11.73
N ALA A 156 -7.44 -1.97 12.46
CA ALA A 156 -7.78 -2.24 13.85
C ALA A 156 -7.20 -1.19 14.82
N SER A 157 -6.02 -0.66 14.53
CA SER A 157 -5.40 0.40 15.34
C SER A 157 -5.98 1.80 15.10
N ARG A 158 -6.77 1.98 14.03
CA ARG A 158 -7.33 3.29 13.65
C ARG A 158 -6.26 4.36 13.34
N ILE A 159 -5.10 3.95 12.85
CA ILE A 159 -4.04 4.90 12.48
C ILE A 159 -4.33 5.66 11.17
N ILE A 160 -5.27 5.17 10.36
CA ILE A 160 -5.73 5.87 9.15
C ILE A 160 -6.72 6.94 9.59
N ASP A 161 -6.44 8.19 9.25
CA ASP A 161 -7.30 9.31 9.61
C ASP A 161 -8.71 9.18 8.98
N ARG A 162 -9.73 9.63 9.73
CA ARG A 162 -11.15 9.65 9.29
C ARG A 162 -11.72 8.30 8.87
N GLN A 163 -11.29 7.21 9.49
CA GLN A 163 -11.88 5.89 9.24
C GLN A 163 -13.36 5.84 9.62
N ASN A 164 -14.20 5.40 8.68
CA ASN A 164 -15.61 5.05 8.99
C ASN A 164 -15.65 3.75 9.80
N ASN A 165 -16.44 3.74 10.89
CA ASN A 165 -16.50 2.58 11.79
C ASN A 165 -17.11 1.35 11.14
N THR A 166 -18.27 1.50 10.50
CA THR A 166 -18.98 0.38 9.84
C THR A 166 -18.13 -0.23 8.75
N GLU A 167 -17.62 0.60 7.85
CA GLU A 167 -16.76 0.16 6.74
C GLU A 167 -15.49 -0.53 7.23
N THR A 168 -14.88 -0.06 8.31
CA THR A 168 -13.69 -0.68 8.89
C THR A 168 -13.99 -2.06 9.48
N ILE A 169 -15.13 -2.23 10.16
CA ILE A 169 -15.54 -3.53 10.70
C ILE A 169 -15.82 -4.51 9.57
N GLU A 170 -16.53 -4.11 8.54
CA GLU A 170 -16.82 -4.94 7.36
C GLU A 170 -15.54 -5.37 6.63
N ARG A 171 -14.58 -4.45 6.47
CA ARG A 171 -13.28 -4.76 5.89
C ARG A 171 -12.48 -5.75 6.73
N LEU A 172 -12.41 -5.54 8.05
CA LEU A 172 -11.73 -6.45 8.98
C LEU A 172 -12.34 -7.85 8.95
N ASP A 173 -13.70 -7.93 8.95
CA ASP A 173 -14.39 -9.21 8.84
C ASP A 173 -14.06 -9.92 7.54
N THR A 174 -14.11 -9.20 6.43
CA THR A 174 -13.81 -9.75 5.10
C THR A 174 -12.37 -10.25 5.02
N TRP A 175 -11.38 -9.48 5.48
CA TRP A 175 -9.98 -9.89 5.49
C TRP A 175 -9.72 -11.12 6.36
N CYS A 176 -10.42 -11.23 7.50
CA CYS A 176 -10.24 -12.33 8.45
C CYS A 176 -10.96 -13.62 8.07
N ASN A 177 -11.90 -13.59 7.11
CA ASN A 177 -12.79 -14.73 6.88
C ASN A 177 -12.95 -15.15 5.41
N LYS A 178 -12.64 -14.27 4.42
CA LYS A 178 -12.86 -14.57 3.00
C LYS A 178 -11.56 -14.85 2.25
N GLY A 179 -11.62 -15.78 1.28
CA GLY A 179 -10.54 -16.04 0.34
C GLY A 179 -9.79 -17.35 0.57
N THR A 180 -10.32 -18.29 1.35
CA THR A 180 -9.70 -19.62 1.62
C THR A 180 -9.42 -20.44 0.36
N ASN A 181 -10.17 -20.19 -0.71
CA ASN A 181 -10.06 -20.88 -2.01
C ASN A 181 -9.12 -20.17 -3.00
N ARG A 182 -8.50 -19.05 -2.60
CA ARG A 182 -7.56 -18.30 -3.44
C ARG A 182 -6.11 -18.72 -3.15
N PRO A 183 -5.18 -18.57 -4.12
CA PRO A 183 -3.76 -18.83 -3.87
C PRO A 183 -3.25 -18.07 -2.64
N PHE A 184 -2.65 -18.79 -1.71
CA PHE A 184 -2.16 -18.25 -0.41
C PHE A 184 -3.23 -17.52 0.42
N GLY A 185 -4.50 -17.89 0.24
CA GLY A 185 -5.62 -17.25 0.93
C GLY A 185 -5.65 -17.58 2.43
N LEU A 186 -5.30 -18.80 2.81
CA LEU A 186 -5.22 -19.21 4.22
C LEU A 186 -4.17 -18.40 4.97
N GLU A 187 -3.00 -18.20 4.40
CA GLU A 187 -1.93 -17.39 4.96
C GLU A 187 -2.33 -15.90 5.05
N CYS A 188 -3.02 -15.41 4.03
CA CYS A 188 -3.58 -14.05 4.06
C CYS A 188 -4.54 -13.85 5.24
N ILE A 189 -5.45 -14.78 5.45
CA ILE A 189 -6.43 -14.79 6.55
C ILE A 189 -5.72 -14.90 7.91
N ALA A 190 -4.72 -15.79 8.03
CA ALA A 190 -3.91 -15.92 9.24
C ALA A 190 -3.22 -14.59 9.57
N GLY A 191 -2.54 -14.00 8.60
CA GLY A 191 -1.93 -12.67 8.74
C GLY A 191 -2.94 -11.59 9.11
N ALA A 192 -4.13 -11.57 8.51
CA ALA A 192 -5.19 -10.63 8.82
C ALA A 192 -5.65 -10.73 10.29
N LYS A 193 -5.86 -11.94 10.79
CA LYS A 193 -6.24 -12.20 12.19
C LYS A 193 -5.14 -11.76 13.17
N ALA A 194 -3.89 -12.11 12.87
CA ALA A 194 -2.74 -11.70 13.68
C ALA A 194 -2.54 -10.17 13.68
N GLY A 195 -2.67 -9.55 12.51
CA GLY A 195 -2.57 -8.09 12.34
C GLY A 195 -3.69 -7.34 13.06
N LYS A 196 -4.94 -7.82 12.99
CA LYS A 196 -6.06 -7.27 13.75
C LYS A 196 -5.74 -7.25 15.25
N LYS A 197 -5.35 -8.40 15.81
CA LYS A 197 -4.98 -8.54 17.22
C LYS A 197 -3.81 -7.63 17.62
N PHE A 198 -2.80 -7.52 16.76
CA PHE A 198 -1.67 -6.63 16.96
C PHE A 198 -2.09 -5.16 16.97
N GLY A 199 -2.92 -4.75 16.02
CA GLY A 199 -3.44 -3.37 15.91
C GLY A 199 -4.29 -2.97 17.10
N GLU A 200 -5.22 -3.82 17.53
CA GLU A 200 -6.06 -3.59 18.71
C GLU A 200 -5.22 -3.42 19.99
N LYS A 201 -4.21 -4.27 20.17
CA LYS A 201 -3.30 -4.22 21.35
C LYS A 201 -2.46 -2.94 21.37
N ASN A 202 -2.02 -2.46 20.21
CA ASN A 202 -1.03 -1.40 20.11
C ASN A 202 -1.60 -0.06 19.61
N LYS A 203 -2.91 0.12 19.58
CA LYS A 203 -3.58 1.32 19.03
C LYS A 203 -3.06 2.66 19.59
N ASN A 204 -2.56 2.66 20.82
CA ASN A 204 -2.03 3.85 21.49
C ASN A 204 -0.49 3.85 21.56
N ASN A 205 0.18 2.96 20.81
CA ASN A 205 1.64 2.85 20.81
C ASN A 205 2.20 3.00 19.39
N PRO A 206 2.47 4.24 18.92
CA PRO A 206 2.98 4.49 17.56
C PRO A 206 4.31 3.80 17.27
N LYS A 207 5.18 3.63 18.30
CA LYS A 207 6.48 2.94 18.13
C LYS A 207 6.29 1.46 17.79
N GLU A 208 5.39 0.78 18.48
CA GLU A 208 5.06 -0.61 18.16
C GLU A 208 4.36 -0.72 16.79
N LEU A 209 3.40 0.17 16.51
CA LEU A 209 2.71 0.18 15.22
C LEU A 209 3.66 0.40 14.03
N ALA A 210 4.74 1.17 14.21
CA ALA A 210 5.72 1.40 13.16
C ALA A 210 6.39 0.09 12.66
N LYS A 211 6.42 -0.97 13.47
CA LYS A 211 6.97 -2.29 13.11
C LYS A 211 6.26 -2.94 11.91
N ILE A 212 5.02 -2.54 11.60
CA ILE A 212 4.34 -3.01 10.37
C ILE A 212 5.07 -2.63 9.08
N ASN A 213 6.01 -1.70 9.15
CA ASN A 213 6.86 -1.26 8.04
C ASN A 213 8.27 -1.89 8.07
N ASP A 214 8.60 -2.66 9.10
CA ASP A 214 9.84 -3.43 9.20
C ASP A 214 9.61 -4.86 8.67
N PHE A 215 10.10 -5.11 7.46
CA PHE A 215 9.89 -6.38 6.78
C PHE A 215 10.71 -7.53 7.36
N ASP A 216 11.83 -7.24 8.00
CA ASP A 216 12.63 -8.26 8.70
C ASP A 216 11.88 -8.72 9.95
N TRP A 217 11.32 -7.78 10.73
CA TRP A 217 10.46 -8.10 11.87
C TRP A 217 9.18 -8.85 11.47
N LEU A 218 8.54 -8.47 10.36
CA LEU A 218 7.36 -9.19 9.84
C LEU A 218 7.70 -10.61 9.44
N LEU A 219 8.88 -10.85 8.86
CA LEU A 219 9.32 -12.20 8.49
C LEU A 219 9.55 -13.08 9.73
N GLU A 220 10.19 -12.53 10.77
CA GLU A 220 10.37 -13.22 12.07
C GLU A 220 9.01 -13.54 12.71
N SER A 221 8.06 -12.61 12.67
CA SER A 221 6.69 -12.76 13.19
C SER A 221 5.93 -13.86 12.46
N PHE A 222 6.06 -13.93 11.13
CA PHE A 222 5.47 -14.97 10.29
C PHE A 222 5.98 -16.37 10.70
N TYR A 223 7.30 -16.54 10.81
CA TYR A 223 7.88 -17.83 11.21
C TYR A 223 7.54 -18.21 12.65
N ALA A 224 7.42 -17.24 13.55
CA ALA A 224 6.98 -17.51 14.92
C ALA A 224 5.53 -18.01 14.99
N GLU A 225 4.65 -17.54 14.08
CA GLU A 225 3.28 -18.02 13.98
C GLU A 225 3.21 -19.42 13.36
N CYS A 226 3.97 -19.68 12.27
CA CYS A 226 4.04 -21.00 11.64
C CYS A 226 4.53 -22.11 12.58
N LYS A 227 5.34 -21.79 13.60
CA LYS A 227 5.81 -22.77 14.60
C LYS A 227 4.78 -23.09 15.69
N ARG A 228 3.71 -22.30 15.81
CA ARG A 228 2.67 -22.46 16.83
C ARG A 228 1.44 -23.26 16.33
N ASN A 229 1.33 -23.40 15.01
CA ASN A 229 0.31 -24.17 14.31
C ASN A 229 0.86 -25.49 13.79
#